data_c85e613c6fe2c5f7340b7d027673a130
#
_entry.id   c85e613c6fe2c5f7340b7d027673a130
#
_cell.length_a   1.000
_cell.length_b   1.000
_cell.length_c   1.000
_cell.angle_alpha   90.00
_cell.angle_beta   90.00
_cell.angle_gamma   90.00
#
_symmetry.space_group_name_H-M   'P 1'
#
loop_
_entity.id
_entity.type
_entity.pdbx_description
1 polymer ?
#
loop_
_entity_poly.entity_id
_entity_poly.type
_entity_poly.pdbx_seq_one_letter_code
_entity_poly.pdbx_strand_id
1 'polypeptide(L)'
;MTTSNTPIYASQARPWLKFYDQKYIDQTMPACTAFELVCRQNKNRLGETALEYYGRKFTYADFIVNVKKTAAALRAAGLKKGDIATVVSVMTPEIIFAFYAADMIGATLNLVDPRYSVEGIREYIEEVDSHLLICLNVVYERCHQAAKRTHVEHVVVLSPADSLPLPLALGYKIKNLDKNKYHSNVIHWKQFLAAGKDESIAAEPYDPEHACVVVHTGGTTGSPKG
;
A
#
# COMPACT_ATOMS: atom_id res chain seq x y z
N MET A 1 -2.93 41.18 -40.99
CA MET A 1 -3.16 39.82 -40.46
C MET A 1 -2.56 39.77 -39.07
N THR A 2 -3.38 39.96 -38.05
CA THR A 2 -2.97 39.92 -36.65
C THR A 2 -2.96 38.47 -36.22
N THR A 3 -1.78 37.88 -36.09
CA THR A 3 -1.62 36.57 -35.48
C THR A 3 -2.00 36.67 -33.99
N SER A 4 -3.13 36.10 -33.62
CA SER A 4 -3.56 35.96 -32.26
C SER A 4 -2.51 35.17 -31.47
N ASN A 5 -1.75 35.85 -30.64
CA ASN A 5 -0.72 35.28 -29.80
C ASN A 5 -1.38 34.74 -28.50
N THR A 6 -2.30 33.79 -28.66
CA THR A 6 -2.89 33.09 -27.49
C THR A 6 -1.79 32.25 -26.86
N PRO A 7 -1.50 32.41 -25.56
CA PRO A 7 -0.45 31.62 -24.92
C PRO A 7 -0.85 30.13 -24.97
N ILE A 8 -0.01 29.32 -25.62
CA ILE A 8 -0.18 27.89 -25.68
C ILE A 8 0.30 27.33 -24.33
N TYR A 9 -0.62 26.78 -23.51
CA TYR A 9 -0.26 26.15 -22.27
C TYR A 9 0.68 24.93 -22.50
N ALA A 10 1.62 24.71 -21.60
CA ALA A 10 2.55 23.58 -21.69
C ALA A 10 1.82 22.23 -21.81
N SER A 11 0.65 22.07 -21.18
CA SER A 11 -0.21 20.89 -21.32
C SER A 11 -0.71 20.66 -22.75
N GLN A 12 -0.85 21.73 -23.56
CA GLN A 12 -1.27 21.66 -24.97
C GLN A 12 -0.06 21.48 -25.88
N ALA A 13 0.98 22.29 -25.68
CA ALA A 13 2.21 22.26 -26.48
C ALA A 13 3.08 21.01 -26.24
N ARG A 14 2.94 20.39 -25.05
CA ARG A 14 3.66 19.20 -24.61
C ARG A 14 5.16 19.21 -24.94
N PRO A 15 5.93 20.27 -24.56
CA PRO A 15 7.31 20.45 -25.00
C PRO A 15 8.27 19.34 -24.53
N TRP A 16 7.87 18.55 -23.56
CA TRP A 16 8.62 17.40 -23.05
C TRP A 16 8.62 16.20 -24.01
N LEU A 17 7.63 16.08 -24.94
CA LEU A 17 7.54 14.94 -25.86
C LEU A 17 8.77 14.80 -26.76
N LYS A 18 9.48 15.89 -27.04
CA LYS A 18 10.73 15.86 -27.82
C LYS A 18 11.88 15.06 -27.16
N PHE A 19 11.74 14.73 -25.87
CA PHE A 19 12.72 13.93 -25.12
C PHE A 19 12.35 12.45 -25.00
N TYR A 20 11.20 12.05 -25.58
CA TYR A 20 10.72 10.66 -25.53
C TYR A 20 10.78 10.04 -26.93
N ASP A 21 11.14 8.75 -26.98
CA ASP A 21 10.98 7.97 -28.21
C ASP A 21 9.50 7.85 -28.58
N GLN A 22 9.19 7.89 -29.88
CA GLN A 22 7.82 7.82 -30.40
C GLN A 22 7.07 6.59 -29.87
N LYS A 23 7.75 5.45 -29.73
CA LYS A 23 7.15 4.22 -29.19
C LYS A 23 6.53 4.36 -27.80
N TYR A 24 7.02 5.29 -26.97
CA TYR A 24 6.46 5.58 -25.65
C TYR A 24 5.34 6.62 -25.69
N ILE A 25 5.40 7.55 -26.67
CA ILE A 25 4.37 8.57 -26.88
C ILE A 25 3.06 7.92 -27.33
N ASP A 26 3.16 6.92 -28.22
CA ASP A 26 2.02 6.22 -28.80
C ASP A 26 1.53 5.04 -27.94
N GLN A 27 2.23 4.75 -26.85
CA GLN A 27 1.86 3.66 -25.96
C GLN A 27 0.60 4.00 -25.17
N THR A 28 -0.43 3.19 -25.35
CA THR A 28 -1.64 3.25 -24.51
C THR A 28 -1.41 2.51 -23.19
N MET A 29 -1.92 3.07 -22.11
CA MET A 29 -1.91 2.39 -20.81
C MET A 29 -2.76 1.10 -20.92
N PRO A 30 -2.25 -0.05 -20.47
CA PRO A 30 -3.02 -1.28 -20.50
C PRO A 30 -4.24 -1.19 -19.56
N ALA A 31 -5.40 -1.63 -20.06
CA ALA A 31 -6.62 -1.73 -19.26
C ALA A 31 -6.53 -2.96 -18.33
N CYS A 32 -5.81 -2.82 -17.23
CA CYS A 32 -5.64 -3.87 -16.21
C CYS A 32 -5.21 -3.24 -14.89
N THR A 33 -5.41 -3.96 -13.78
CA THR A 33 -4.90 -3.54 -12.47
C THR A 33 -3.37 -3.61 -12.42
N ALA A 34 -2.76 -2.91 -11.45
CA ALA A 34 -1.32 -2.95 -11.25
C ALA A 34 -0.83 -4.39 -10.96
N PHE A 35 -1.59 -5.15 -10.17
CA PHE A 35 -1.27 -6.55 -9.90
C PHE A 35 -1.32 -7.42 -11.15
N GLU A 36 -2.37 -7.27 -11.98
CA GLU A 36 -2.47 -8.00 -13.26
C GLU A 36 -1.30 -7.67 -14.19
N LEU A 37 -0.93 -6.39 -14.27
CA LEU A 37 0.19 -5.96 -15.10
C LEU A 37 1.50 -6.64 -14.68
N VAL A 38 1.81 -6.65 -13.38
CA VAL A 38 2.99 -7.33 -12.86
C VAL A 38 2.96 -8.82 -13.18
N CYS A 39 1.82 -9.49 -12.98
CA CYS A 39 1.68 -10.91 -13.30
C CYS A 39 1.89 -11.20 -14.79
N ARG A 40 1.27 -10.41 -15.69
CA ARG A 40 1.39 -10.58 -17.15
C ARG A 40 2.81 -10.39 -17.64
N GLN A 41 3.49 -9.34 -17.17
CA GLN A 41 4.86 -9.00 -17.61
C GLN A 41 5.91 -10.01 -17.12
N ASN A 42 5.65 -10.68 -16.01
CA ASN A 42 6.63 -11.56 -15.36
C ASN A 42 6.23 -13.05 -15.38
N LYS A 43 5.21 -13.44 -16.17
CA LYS A 43 4.73 -14.85 -16.26
C LYS A 43 5.81 -15.88 -16.56
N ASN A 44 6.85 -15.50 -17.32
CA ASN A 44 7.97 -16.35 -17.71
C ASN A 44 9.20 -16.14 -16.81
N ARG A 45 9.10 -15.35 -15.75
CA ARG A 45 10.20 -14.93 -14.87
C ARG A 45 9.92 -15.23 -13.40
N LEU A 46 9.07 -16.20 -13.12
CA LEU A 46 8.58 -16.49 -11.76
C LEU A 46 9.69 -16.81 -10.75
N GLY A 47 10.81 -17.37 -11.20
CA GLY A 47 11.98 -17.65 -10.36
C GLY A 47 12.93 -16.47 -10.16
N GLU A 48 12.75 -15.35 -10.88
CA GLU A 48 13.59 -14.17 -10.71
C GLU A 48 13.17 -13.33 -9.49
N THR A 49 14.12 -12.53 -8.98
CA THR A 49 13.88 -11.68 -7.81
C THR A 49 12.93 -10.53 -8.16
N ALA A 50 11.79 -10.48 -7.49
CA ALA A 50 10.82 -9.39 -7.56
C ALA A 50 11.12 -8.29 -6.54
N LEU A 51 11.48 -8.67 -5.30
CA LEU A 51 11.78 -7.75 -4.20
C LEU A 51 13.04 -8.21 -3.46
N GLU A 52 13.80 -7.25 -2.96
CA GLU A 52 14.90 -7.49 -2.03
C GLU A 52 14.75 -6.57 -0.81
N TYR A 53 14.86 -7.16 0.39
CA TYR A 53 14.75 -6.44 1.65
C TYR A 53 15.85 -6.88 2.61
N TYR A 54 16.84 -6.02 2.82
CA TYR A 54 18.02 -6.30 3.65
C TYR A 54 18.71 -7.64 3.32
N GLY A 55 18.83 -7.95 2.04
CA GLY A 55 19.44 -9.19 1.54
C GLY A 55 18.51 -10.40 1.46
N ARG A 56 17.28 -10.33 2.01
CA ARG A 56 16.25 -11.33 1.75
C ARG A 56 15.61 -11.07 0.40
N LYS A 57 15.61 -12.07 -0.46
CA LYS A 57 15.01 -12.02 -1.80
C LYS A 57 13.66 -12.72 -1.81
N PHE A 58 12.71 -12.12 -2.50
CA PHE A 58 11.42 -12.69 -2.84
C PHE A 58 11.33 -12.81 -4.35
N THR A 59 11.07 -14.02 -4.85
CA THR A 59 10.84 -14.24 -6.28
C THR A 59 9.49 -13.69 -6.71
N TYR A 60 9.22 -13.58 -8.02
CA TYR A 60 7.88 -13.25 -8.51
C TYR A 60 6.85 -14.29 -8.08
N ALA A 61 7.21 -15.57 -7.97
CA ALA A 61 6.34 -16.60 -7.44
C ALA A 61 5.98 -16.32 -5.96
N ASP A 62 6.99 -16.01 -5.11
CA ASP A 62 6.77 -15.63 -3.71
C ASP A 62 5.92 -14.38 -3.61
N PHE A 63 6.18 -13.38 -4.44
CA PHE A 63 5.42 -12.13 -4.48
C PHE A 63 3.94 -12.41 -4.75
N ILE A 64 3.61 -13.16 -5.81
CA ILE A 64 2.23 -13.48 -6.17
C ILE A 64 1.52 -14.25 -5.05
N VAL A 65 2.20 -15.22 -4.43
CA VAL A 65 1.65 -15.99 -3.30
C VAL A 65 1.37 -15.08 -2.10
N ASN A 66 2.30 -14.19 -1.74
CA ASN A 66 2.11 -13.28 -0.61
C ASN A 66 0.99 -12.25 -0.89
N VAL A 67 0.89 -11.73 -2.11
CA VAL A 67 -0.22 -10.83 -2.50
C VAL A 67 -1.57 -11.54 -2.34
N LYS A 68 -1.72 -12.76 -2.85
CA LYS A 68 -2.98 -13.53 -2.73
C LYS A 68 -3.33 -13.84 -1.27
N LYS A 69 -2.37 -14.25 -0.46
CA LYS A 69 -2.58 -14.46 0.99
C LYS A 69 -3.03 -13.17 1.69
N THR A 70 -2.41 -12.06 1.34
CA THR A 70 -2.78 -10.75 1.91
C THR A 70 -4.18 -10.33 1.44
N ALA A 71 -4.54 -10.58 0.18
CA ALA A 71 -5.88 -10.31 -0.34
C ALA A 71 -6.96 -11.12 0.41
N ALA A 72 -6.69 -12.41 0.66
CA ALA A 72 -7.56 -13.25 1.48
C ALA A 72 -7.72 -12.71 2.91
N ALA A 73 -6.63 -12.25 3.51
CA ALA A 73 -6.66 -11.67 4.85
C ALA A 73 -7.41 -10.32 4.90
N LEU A 74 -7.24 -9.46 3.89
CA LEU A 74 -8.00 -8.20 3.77
C LEU A 74 -9.50 -8.47 3.66
N ARG A 75 -9.91 -9.44 2.84
CA ARG A 75 -11.32 -9.85 2.72
C ARG A 75 -11.84 -10.43 4.04
N ALA A 76 -11.07 -11.27 4.73
CA ALA A 76 -11.44 -11.83 6.03
C ALA A 76 -11.58 -10.76 7.12
N ALA A 77 -10.84 -9.65 7.00
CA ALA A 77 -10.98 -8.46 7.86
C ALA A 77 -12.13 -7.53 7.43
N GLY A 78 -12.96 -7.93 6.47
CA GLY A 78 -14.16 -7.21 6.04
C GLY A 78 -13.94 -6.21 4.91
N LEU A 79 -12.71 -6.01 4.41
CA LEU A 79 -12.43 -5.06 3.34
C LEU A 79 -13.06 -5.50 2.01
N LYS A 80 -13.82 -4.63 1.39
CA LYS A 80 -14.58 -4.89 0.15
C LYS A 80 -14.10 -3.97 -0.97
N LYS A 81 -14.58 -4.21 -2.18
CA LYS A 81 -14.41 -3.29 -3.32
C LYS A 81 -14.94 -1.90 -2.96
N GLY A 82 -14.11 -0.90 -3.21
CA GLY A 82 -14.42 0.51 -2.92
C GLY A 82 -14.07 0.95 -1.49
N ASP A 83 -13.77 0.03 -0.57
CA ASP A 83 -13.34 0.39 0.78
C ASP A 83 -11.89 0.90 0.78
N ILE A 84 -11.57 1.71 1.80
CA ILE A 84 -10.22 2.25 1.98
C ILE A 84 -9.65 1.74 3.30
N ALA A 85 -8.43 1.19 3.26
CA ALA A 85 -7.66 0.84 4.45
C ALA A 85 -6.51 1.82 4.65
N THR A 86 -6.36 2.34 5.87
CA THR A 86 -5.26 3.24 6.22
C THR A 86 -4.01 2.45 6.61
N VAL A 87 -2.86 2.87 6.10
CA VAL A 87 -1.56 2.27 6.37
C VAL A 87 -0.61 3.32 6.93
N VAL A 88 -0.15 3.13 8.16
CA VAL A 88 0.82 4.01 8.84
C VAL A 88 2.15 3.26 8.99
N SER A 89 2.99 3.34 7.97
CA SER A 89 4.22 2.54 7.91
C SER A 89 5.30 3.19 7.04
N VAL A 90 6.52 2.67 7.16
CA VAL A 90 7.54 2.80 6.12
C VAL A 90 7.38 1.66 5.11
N MET A 91 8.01 1.79 3.95
CA MET A 91 7.95 0.76 2.93
C MET A 91 8.65 -0.53 3.42
N THR A 92 7.86 -1.61 3.55
CA THR A 92 8.31 -2.98 3.83
C THR A 92 7.70 -3.93 2.80
N PRO A 93 8.18 -5.16 2.65
CA PRO A 93 7.57 -6.13 1.75
C PRO A 93 6.07 -6.35 2.04
N GLU A 94 5.66 -6.34 3.31
CA GLU A 94 4.27 -6.50 3.74
C GLU A 94 3.37 -5.40 3.18
N ILE A 95 3.86 -4.14 3.15
CA ILE A 95 3.11 -3.02 2.59
C ILE A 95 3.02 -3.12 1.07
N ILE A 96 4.07 -3.60 0.41
CA ILE A 96 4.03 -3.87 -1.03
C ILE A 96 3.00 -4.97 -1.33
N PHE A 97 2.99 -6.05 -0.55
CA PHE A 97 1.98 -7.11 -0.71
C PHE A 97 0.57 -6.58 -0.43
N ALA A 98 0.39 -5.75 0.59
CA ALA A 98 -0.91 -5.14 0.92
C ALA A 98 -1.40 -4.21 -0.21
N PHE A 99 -0.50 -3.42 -0.83
CA PHE A 99 -0.86 -2.55 -1.95
C PHE A 99 -1.43 -3.36 -3.13
N TYR A 100 -0.70 -4.36 -3.59
CA TYR A 100 -1.18 -5.19 -4.71
C TYR A 100 -2.37 -6.08 -4.34
N ALA A 101 -2.49 -6.44 -3.06
CA ALA A 101 -3.63 -7.18 -2.56
C ALA A 101 -4.91 -6.33 -2.52
N ALA A 102 -4.82 -5.08 -2.08
CA ALA A 102 -5.92 -4.12 -2.12
C ALA A 102 -6.35 -3.84 -3.56
N ASP A 103 -5.39 -3.56 -4.47
CA ASP A 103 -5.64 -3.39 -5.90
C ASP A 103 -6.34 -4.62 -6.51
N MET A 104 -5.90 -5.83 -6.16
CA MET A 104 -6.50 -7.08 -6.62
C MET A 104 -7.97 -7.21 -6.21
N ILE A 105 -8.35 -6.76 -5.02
CA ILE A 105 -9.73 -6.86 -4.52
C ILE A 105 -10.56 -5.59 -4.73
N GLY A 106 -10.04 -4.62 -5.49
CA GLY A 106 -10.73 -3.36 -5.78
C GLY A 106 -10.89 -2.44 -4.57
N ALA A 107 -10.00 -2.56 -3.59
CA ALA A 107 -9.89 -1.65 -2.43
C ALA A 107 -8.73 -0.68 -2.61
N THR A 108 -8.73 0.40 -1.84
CA THR A 108 -7.72 1.46 -1.89
C THR A 108 -6.86 1.44 -0.63
N LEU A 109 -5.55 1.70 -0.74
CA LEU A 109 -4.72 1.99 0.42
C LEU A 109 -4.51 3.49 0.58
N ASN A 110 -4.76 4.00 1.78
CA ASN A 110 -4.42 5.35 2.21
C ASN A 110 -3.08 5.31 2.95
N LEU A 111 -2.02 5.81 2.31
CA LEU A 111 -0.65 5.75 2.85
C LEU A 111 -0.34 7.00 3.67
N VAL A 112 -0.11 6.82 4.97
CA VAL A 112 0.14 7.88 5.95
C VAL A 112 1.56 7.77 6.51
N ASP A 113 2.27 8.89 6.57
CA ASP A 113 3.63 8.94 7.13
C ASP A 113 3.60 8.59 8.64
N PRO A 114 4.41 7.62 9.09
CA PRO A 114 4.44 7.22 10.50
C PRO A 114 4.99 8.30 11.45
N ARG A 115 5.47 9.43 10.96
CA ARG A 115 5.95 10.56 11.77
C ARG A 115 4.84 11.50 12.24
N TYR A 116 3.64 11.40 11.67
CA TYR A 116 2.51 12.25 12.09
C TYR A 116 2.12 12.04 13.56
N SER A 117 1.51 13.07 14.15
CA SER A 117 0.93 13.03 15.50
C SER A 117 -0.29 12.11 15.55
N VAL A 118 -0.79 11.85 16.76
CA VAL A 118 -2.04 11.10 16.96
C VAL A 118 -3.21 11.77 16.23
N GLU A 119 -3.30 13.10 16.33
CA GLU A 119 -4.34 13.91 15.70
C GLU A 119 -4.25 13.85 14.18
N GLY A 120 -3.03 14.02 13.62
CA GLY A 120 -2.82 13.95 12.17
C GLY A 120 -3.13 12.56 11.60
N ILE A 121 -2.75 11.48 12.28
CA ILE A 121 -3.11 10.12 11.85
C ILE A 121 -4.64 9.94 11.90
N ARG A 122 -5.31 10.47 12.94
CA ARG A 122 -6.77 10.40 13.06
C ARG A 122 -7.47 11.12 11.92
N GLU A 123 -7.06 12.36 11.61
CA GLU A 123 -7.60 13.15 10.50
C GLU A 123 -7.55 12.36 9.18
N TYR A 124 -6.43 11.69 8.87
CA TYR A 124 -6.31 10.88 7.67
C TYR A 124 -7.15 9.59 7.69
N ILE A 125 -7.42 9.01 8.85
CA ILE A 125 -8.34 7.88 8.99
C ILE A 125 -9.78 8.34 8.73
N GLU A 126 -10.17 9.49 9.31
CA GLU A 126 -11.52 10.06 9.20
C GLU A 126 -11.80 10.59 7.78
N GLU A 127 -10.82 11.22 7.13
CA GLU A 127 -10.93 11.75 5.76
C GLU A 127 -11.38 10.69 4.75
N VAL A 128 -10.94 9.45 4.93
CA VAL A 128 -11.25 8.34 4.02
C VAL A 128 -12.23 7.31 4.62
N ASP A 129 -12.76 7.58 5.80
CA ASP A 129 -13.66 6.67 6.55
C ASP A 129 -13.12 5.23 6.66
N SER A 130 -11.87 5.10 7.08
CA SER A 130 -11.17 3.82 7.10
C SER A 130 -11.62 2.92 8.25
N HIS A 131 -12.02 1.69 7.95
CA HIS A 131 -12.40 0.67 8.94
C HIS A 131 -11.24 -0.26 9.33
N LEU A 132 -10.17 -0.30 8.55
CA LEU A 132 -8.99 -1.11 8.77
C LEU A 132 -7.75 -0.23 8.86
N LEU A 133 -6.98 -0.38 9.95
CA LEU A 133 -5.71 0.30 10.14
C LEU A 133 -4.57 -0.73 10.18
N ILE A 134 -3.61 -0.59 9.28
CA ILE A 134 -2.37 -1.38 9.28
C ILE A 134 -1.23 -0.46 9.72
N CYS A 135 -0.48 -0.83 10.74
CA CYS A 135 0.60 0.04 11.23
C CYS A 135 1.88 -0.71 11.58
N LEU A 136 2.99 0.03 11.52
CA LEU A 136 4.28 -0.46 11.97
C LEU A 136 4.32 -0.57 13.50
N ASN A 137 4.90 -1.61 14.03
CA ASN A 137 4.95 -1.88 15.47
C ASN A 137 5.51 -0.72 16.31
N VAL A 138 6.50 0.00 15.82
CA VAL A 138 7.13 1.13 16.54
C VAL A 138 6.23 2.37 16.67
N VAL A 139 5.15 2.45 15.92
CA VAL A 139 4.17 3.55 15.99
C VAL A 139 2.79 3.08 16.48
N TYR A 140 2.69 1.82 16.88
CA TYR A 140 1.42 1.19 17.27
C TYR A 140 0.62 2.00 18.30
N GLU A 141 1.26 2.47 19.38
CA GLU A 141 0.55 3.19 20.43
C GLU A 141 -0.10 4.48 19.90
N ARG A 142 0.60 5.24 19.05
CA ARG A 142 0.04 6.44 18.40
C ARG A 142 -1.14 6.07 17.47
N CYS A 143 -0.97 5.02 16.69
CA CYS A 143 -2.02 4.52 15.80
C CYS A 143 -3.23 4.02 16.57
N HIS A 144 -3.03 3.29 17.67
CA HIS A 144 -4.11 2.84 18.54
C HIS A 144 -4.87 4.02 19.16
N GLN A 145 -4.16 5.07 19.63
CA GLN A 145 -4.80 6.28 20.14
C GLN A 145 -5.53 7.06 19.06
N ALA A 146 -4.97 7.13 17.84
CA ALA A 146 -5.61 7.77 16.70
C ALA A 146 -6.91 7.06 16.29
N ALA A 147 -6.91 5.73 16.30
CA ALA A 147 -8.08 4.92 15.96
C ALA A 147 -9.24 5.03 16.96
N LYS A 148 -8.97 5.47 18.19
CA LYS A 148 -10.06 5.71 19.16
C LYS A 148 -10.98 6.81 18.64
N ARG A 149 -12.29 6.54 18.68
CA ARG A 149 -13.36 7.45 18.20
C ARG A 149 -13.43 7.62 16.68
N THR A 150 -12.81 6.71 15.92
CA THR A 150 -13.00 6.55 14.47
C THR A 150 -13.79 5.27 14.20
N HIS A 151 -14.06 4.98 12.93
CA HIS A 151 -14.73 3.74 12.52
C HIS A 151 -13.76 2.55 12.35
N VAL A 152 -12.51 2.65 12.80
CA VAL A 152 -11.54 1.55 12.73
C VAL A 152 -11.98 0.40 13.63
N GLU A 153 -12.30 -0.72 13.00
CA GLU A 153 -12.71 -1.96 13.69
C GLU A 153 -11.50 -2.85 14.01
N HIS A 154 -10.50 -2.84 13.14
CA HIS A 154 -9.32 -3.70 13.25
C HIS A 154 -8.03 -2.90 13.14
N VAL A 155 -7.10 -3.17 14.07
CA VAL A 155 -5.73 -2.65 14.02
C VAL A 155 -4.78 -3.81 13.80
N VAL A 156 -4.14 -3.84 12.63
CA VAL A 156 -3.15 -4.85 12.24
C VAL A 156 -1.75 -4.28 12.43
N VAL A 157 -0.92 -5.00 13.17
CA VAL A 157 0.47 -4.58 13.43
C VAL A 157 1.44 -5.48 12.67
N LEU A 158 2.27 -4.84 11.87
CA LEU A 158 3.40 -5.47 11.21
C LEU A 158 4.73 -5.04 11.84
N SER A 159 5.74 -5.86 11.66
CA SER A 159 7.10 -5.60 12.16
C SER A 159 8.10 -5.74 11.02
N PRO A 160 9.14 -4.89 10.94
CA PRO A 160 10.26 -5.12 10.02
C PRO A 160 10.83 -6.53 10.12
N ALA A 161 10.78 -7.13 11.33
CA ALA A 161 11.24 -8.49 11.58
C ALA A 161 10.45 -9.58 10.83
N ASP A 162 9.27 -9.26 10.30
CA ASP A 162 8.44 -10.24 9.57
C ASP A 162 9.10 -10.62 8.24
N SER A 163 9.82 -9.69 7.62
CA SER A 163 10.53 -9.91 6.36
C SER A 163 12.06 -9.78 6.44
N LEU A 164 12.64 -9.44 7.58
CA LEU A 164 14.10 -9.42 7.73
C LEU A 164 14.70 -10.83 7.62
N PRO A 165 15.96 -10.98 7.14
CA PRO A 165 16.73 -12.22 7.31
C PRO A 165 16.80 -12.64 8.77
N LEU A 166 16.81 -13.95 9.04
CA LEU A 166 16.74 -14.51 10.40
C LEU A 166 17.67 -13.86 11.44
N PRO A 167 18.98 -13.63 11.15
CA PRO A 167 19.88 -13.00 12.13
C PRO A 167 19.43 -11.57 12.48
N LEU A 168 19.04 -10.78 11.48
CA LEU A 168 18.58 -9.41 11.67
C LEU A 168 17.21 -9.35 12.36
N ALA A 169 16.31 -10.26 12.01
CA ALA A 169 15.00 -10.39 12.64
C ALA A 169 15.12 -10.72 14.13
N LEU A 170 16.03 -11.61 14.50
CA LEU A 170 16.30 -11.96 15.89
C LEU A 170 16.89 -10.75 16.65
N GLY A 171 17.90 -10.08 16.09
CA GLY A 171 18.48 -8.86 16.66
C GLY A 171 17.45 -7.74 16.86
N TYR A 172 16.56 -7.53 15.86
CA TYR A 172 15.49 -6.55 15.95
C TYR A 172 14.50 -6.90 17.09
N LYS A 173 14.09 -8.16 17.19
CA LYS A 173 13.18 -8.62 18.26
C LYS A 173 13.79 -8.43 19.64
N ILE A 174 15.04 -8.84 19.85
CA ILE A 174 15.75 -8.67 21.14
C ILE A 174 15.83 -7.19 21.53
N LYS A 175 16.19 -6.32 20.59
CA LYS A 175 16.30 -4.87 20.82
C LYS A 175 14.96 -4.20 21.18
N ASN A 176 13.83 -4.79 20.79
CA ASN A 176 12.50 -4.21 20.93
C ASN A 176 11.56 -5.03 21.85
N LEU A 177 12.09 -6.04 22.57
CA LEU A 177 11.29 -6.94 23.43
C LEU A 177 10.43 -6.19 24.47
N ASP A 178 10.94 -5.09 25.03
CA ASP A 178 10.27 -4.37 26.13
C ASP A 178 9.56 -3.08 25.67
N LYS A 179 9.60 -2.76 24.37
CA LYS A 179 9.16 -1.44 23.90
C LYS A 179 7.70 -1.39 23.45
N ASN A 180 7.13 -2.51 23.05
CA ASN A 180 5.81 -2.56 22.47
C ASN A 180 4.82 -3.24 23.43
N LYS A 181 4.01 -2.43 24.11
CA LYS A 181 2.85 -2.93 24.85
C LYS A 181 1.64 -2.90 23.92
N TYR A 182 1.09 -4.07 23.63
CA TYR A 182 -0.09 -4.20 22.76
C TYR A 182 -1.35 -4.36 23.60
N HIS A 183 -2.44 -3.76 23.13
CA HIS A 183 -3.77 -3.99 23.69
C HIS A 183 -4.30 -5.36 23.22
N SER A 184 -5.27 -5.91 23.94
CA SER A 184 -5.76 -7.28 23.72
C SER A 184 -6.43 -7.52 22.36
N ASN A 185 -6.86 -6.46 21.68
CA ASN A 185 -7.56 -6.53 20.39
C ASN A 185 -6.63 -6.30 19.18
N VAL A 186 -5.30 -6.24 19.39
CA VAL A 186 -4.35 -6.10 18.29
C VAL A 186 -4.25 -7.39 17.49
N ILE A 187 -4.17 -7.28 16.18
CA ILE A 187 -3.95 -8.40 15.27
C ILE A 187 -2.52 -8.29 14.75
N HIS A 188 -1.67 -9.29 15.05
CA HIS A 188 -0.33 -9.32 14.46
C HIS A 188 -0.37 -9.82 13.02
N TRP A 189 0.56 -9.33 12.17
CA TRP A 189 0.60 -9.64 10.74
C TRP A 189 0.45 -11.12 10.40
N LYS A 190 1.14 -12.01 11.14
CA LYS A 190 0.99 -13.45 10.94
C LYS A 190 -0.40 -13.99 11.24
N GLN A 191 -1.04 -13.46 12.29
CA GLN A 191 -2.41 -13.84 12.63
C GLN A 191 -3.40 -13.29 11.59
N PHE A 192 -3.17 -12.07 11.14
CA PHE A 192 -3.92 -11.46 10.05
C PHE A 192 -3.89 -12.32 8.79
N LEU A 193 -2.69 -12.73 8.33
CA LEU A 193 -2.56 -13.63 7.17
C LEU A 193 -3.21 -14.99 7.40
N ALA A 194 -3.12 -15.55 8.62
CA ALA A 194 -3.73 -16.84 8.94
C ALA A 194 -5.27 -16.81 8.98
N ALA A 195 -5.88 -15.64 9.12
CA ALA A 195 -7.34 -15.48 9.05
C ALA A 195 -7.87 -15.60 7.62
N GLY A 196 -7.06 -15.30 6.60
CA GLY A 196 -7.38 -15.47 5.19
C GLY A 196 -7.28 -16.93 4.76
N LYS A 197 -8.38 -17.67 4.86
CA LYS A 197 -8.42 -19.12 4.56
C LYS A 197 -8.57 -19.43 3.07
N ASP A 198 -9.17 -18.52 2.31
CA ASP A 198 -9.46 -18.73 0.89
C ASP A 198 -8.48 -17.92 0.04
N GLU A 199 -7.43 -18.60 -0.45
CA GLU A 199 -6.46 -18.02 -1.37
C GLU A 199 -6.96 -18.01 -2.84
N SER A 200 -8.16 -18.55 -3.12
CA SER A 200 -8.74 -18.60 -4.47
C SER A 200 -9.52 -17.32 -4.84
N ILE A 201 -9.34 -16.24 -4.07
CA ILE A 201 -9.99 -14.95 -4.34
C ILE A 201 -9.69 -14.50 -5.78
N ALA A 202 -10.76 -14.33 -6.55
CA ALA A 202 -10.67 -13.76 -7.88
C ALA A 202 -10.32 -12.27 -7.79
N ALA A 203 -9.50 -11.79 -8.72
CA ALA A 203 -9.26 -10.37 -8.89
C ALA A 203 -10.56 -9.68 -9.34
N GLU A 204 -10.81 -8.48 -8.82
CA GLU A 204 -11.89 -7.63 -9.29
C GLU A 204 -11.59 -7.17 -10.74
N PRO A 205 -12.60 -7.02 -11.59
CA PRO A 205 -12.40 -6.45 -12.92
C PRO A 205 -11.78 -5.05 -12.84
N TYR A 206 -10.89 -4.76 -13.78
CA TYR A 206 -10.28 -3.43 -13.91
C TYR A 206 -11.36 -2.35 -14.08
N ASP A 207 -11.23 -1.28 -13.32
CA ASP A 207 -12.04 -0.09 -13.37
C ASP A 207 -11.13 1.14 -13.51
N PRO A 208 -11.19 1.90 -14.60
CA PRO A 208 -10.32 3.06 -14.81
C PRO A 208 -10.58 4.21 -13.82
N GLU A 209 -11.74 4.26 -13.17
CA GLU A 209 -12.10 5.27 -12.18
C GLU A 209 -11.69 4.86 -10.76
N HIS A 210 -11.21 3.62 -10.56
CA HIS A 210 -10.78 3.14 -9.26
C HIS A 210 -9.39 3.68 -8.89
N ALA A 211 -9.31 4.40 -7.78
CA ALA A 211 -8.04 4.81 -7.17
C ALA A 211 -7.44 3.65 -6.36
N CYS A 212 -6.29 3.10 -6.76
CA CYS A 212 -5.63 2.02 -6.01
C CYS A 212 -4.87 2.52 -4.77
N VAL A 213 -4.54 3.81 -4.70
CA VAL A 213 -3.79 4.40 -3.59
C VAL A 213 -4.10 5.89 -3.41
N VAL A 214 -4.16 6.32 -2.15
CA VAL A 214 -4.15 7.73 -1.74
C VAL A 214 -2.79 8.01 -1.11
N VAL A 215 -2.12 9.06 -1.58
CA VAL A 215 -0.82 9.52 -1.06
C VAL A 215 -0.90 11.00 -0.75
N HIS A 216 -0.58 11.36 0.48
CA HIS A 216 -0.66 12.75 0.94
C HIS A 216 0.57 13.55 0.53
N THR A 217 0.35 14.69 -0.10
CA THR A 217 1.44 15.60 -0.50
C THR A 217 1.86 16.49 0.66
N GLY A 218 3.17 16.59 0.93
CA GLY A 218 3.71 17.58 1.85
C GLY A 218 3.62 18.99 1.27
N GLY A 219 2.54 19.71 1.56
CA GLY A 219 2.40 21.12 1.18
C GLY A 219 3.31 22.02 2.01
N THR A 220 3.91 23.04 1.39
CA THR A 220 4.75 24.05 2.08
C THR A 220 3.90 25.12 2.79
N THR A 221 2.60 25.21 2.56
CA THR A 221 1.74 26.33 2.95
C THR A 221 0.37 25.93 3.56
N GLY A 222 0.18 24.67 3.97
CA GLY A 222 -1.10 24.22 4.55
C GLY A 222 -1.07 22.75 4.94
N SER A 223 -2.21 22.23 5.41
CA SER A 223 -2.39 20.80 5.67
C SER A 223 -2.13 20.01 4.37
N PRO A 224 -1.41 18.87 4.44
CA PRO A 224 -1.26 17.98 3.30
C PRO A 224 -2.62 17.56 2.75
N LYS A 225 -2.73 17.40 1.43
CA LYS A 225 -3.96 16.96 0.75
C LYS A 225 -3.72 15.59 0.14
N GLY A 226 -4.63 14.69 0.34
CA GLY A 226 -4.73 13.40 -0.31
C GLY A 226 -5.55 13.43 -1.60
#